data_025a064d9f82f751eb7aa4df79774f8f
#
_entry.id   025a064d9f82f751eb7aa4df79774f8f
#
_cell.length_a   1.000
_cell.length_b   1.000
_cell.length_c   1.000
_cell.angle_alpha   90.00
_cell.angle_beta   90.00
_cell.angle_gamma   90.00
#
_symmetry.space_group_name_H-M   'P 1'
#
loop_
_entity.id
_entity.type
_entity.pdbx_description
1 polymer ?
#
loop_
_entity_poly.entity_id
_entity_poly.type
_entity_poly.pdbx_seq_one_letter_code
_entity_poly.pdbx_strand_id
1 'polypeptide(L)'
;MAPQQSPLRSYVSGGWHTPTDEGVPLHDAVTGEEVTRVSSAGVDMAAALDYGRRVGGPALRELTFHQRAVLLKALASHLREHRDELYALSARTGATLGDSKFDVDGGIGVLFAYAGKAKRELPNDTVYVEGAVESLSKGGTFVAQHIVTPLRGVAIQINAFNFPVWGPLEKFAPAFLAGVPSLVKPASQTAYLTARLVELIVESGLLPEGSLQLVCGGAGDLLDHVTAQDLVSFTGSASTARQLSAHPQLVRCSARFNAEADSLNLSILGPDAKPGTAEFDLYVKQLVTEMTVKAGQKCTAIRRAFVPAEIIDAVARAAGERLAKVTVGNPANPEVRMGALAGLEQREEVRRSLKSLLDVGSIVFGDPERVDVVDADAERGAFLSPVLLRVDDTERAEPHEIEAFGPVST
;
A
#
# COMPACT_ATOMS: atom_id res chain seq x y z
N MET A 1 29.65 -9.71 18.43
CA MET A 1 29.07 -9.35 17.14
C MET A 1 27.79 -10.17 16.99
N ALA A 2 26.64 -9.54 16.86
CA ALA A 2 25.42 -10.24 16.49
C ALA A 2 25.64 -10.91 15.11
N PRO A 3 25.07 -12.09 14.83
CA PRO A 3 25.20 -12.70 13.52
C PRO A 3 24.65 -11.73 12.48
N GLN A 4 25.47 -11.44 11.47
CA GLN A 4 25.06 -10.58 10.34
C GLN A 4 23.87 -11.26 9.67
N GLN A 5 22.71 -10.62 9.74
CA GLN A 5 21.50 -11.19 9.13
C GLN A 5 21.67 -11.16 7.61
N SER A 6 21.34 -12.27 6.96
CA SER A 6 21.42 -12.37 5.50
C SER A 6 20.48 -11.33 4.84
N PRO A 7 20.91 -10.67 3.77
CA PRO A 7 20.06 -9.72 3.07
C PRO A 7 18.84 -10.38 2.45
N LEU A 8 17.76 -9.61 2.25
CA LEU A 8 16.57 -10.05 1.56
C LEU A 8 16.91 -10.50 0.14
N ARG A 9 16.36 -11.63 -0.27
CA ARG A 9 16.52 -12.15 -1.62
C ARG A 9 15.41 -11.66 -2.53
N SER A 10 15.73 -11.46 -3.79
CA SER A 10 14.76 -11.27 -4.87
C SER A 10 14.36 -12.61 -5.46
N TYR A 11 13.13 -12.75 -5.94
CA TYR A 11 12.66 -13.92 -6.69
C TYR A 11 12.43 -13.55 -8.14
N VAL A 12 13.39 -13.84 -8.99
CA VAL A 12 13.40 -13.44 -10.40
C VAL A 12 13.82 -14.58 -11.30
N SER A 13 13.27 -14.61 -12.50
CA SER A 13 13.60 -15.64 -13.52
C SER A 13 13.48 -17.08 -12.99
N GLY A 14 12.48 -17.34 -12.14
CA GLY A 14 12.21 -18.65 -11.56
C GLY A 14 13.12 -19.07 -10.40
N GLY A 15 13.99 -18.20 -9.91
CA GLY A 15 14.94 -18.50 -8.84
C GLY A 15 15.12 -17.38 -7.81
N TRP A 16 15.67 -17.77 -6.66
CA TRP A 16 16.05 -16.82 -5.60
C TRP A 16 17.43 -16.24 -5.88
N HIS A 17 17.51 -14.91 -5.97
CA HIS A 17 18.72 -14.15 -6.15
C HIS A 17 19.15 -13.50 -4.83
N THR A 18 20.37 -13.73 -4.38
CA THR A 18 21.00 -13.05 -3.26
C THR A 18 21.76 -11.82 -3.79
N PRO A 19 21.58 -10.63 -3.18
CA PRO A 19 22.31 -9.43 -3.61
C PRO A 19 23.83 -9.64 -3.61
N THR A 20 24.52 -8.97 -4.52
CA THR A 20 25.98 -9.06 -4.67
C THR A 20 26.74 -8.07 -3.79
N ASP A 21 26.02 -7.19 -3.07
CA ASP A 21 26.54 -6.22 -2.10
C ASP A 21 25.93 -6.44 -0.71
N GLU A 22 26.39 -5.67 0.27
CA GLU A 22 25.88 -5.73 1.64
C GLU A 22 24.47 -5.13 1.81
N GLY A 23 24.01 -4.34 0.86
CA GLY A 23 22.73 -3.66 0.92
C GLY A 23 22.59 -2.62 2.03
N VAL A 24 21.42 -2.00 2.10
CA VAL A 24 21.05 -1.00 3.10
C VAL A 24 20.33 -1.68 4.27
N PRO A 25 20.66 -1.36 5.55
CA PRO A 25 19.98 -1.94 6.71
C PRO A 25 18.51 -1.51 6.75
N LEU A 26 17.65 -2.45 7.13
CA LEU A 26 16.25 -2.20 7.47
C LEU A 26 16.06 -2.37 8.97
N HIS A 27 15.35 -1.45 9.58
CA HIS A 27 15.19 -1.39 11.03
C HIS A 27 13.77 -1.70 11.46
N ASP A 28 13.65 -2.33 12.60
CA ASP A 28 12.42 -2.48 13.34
C ASP A 28 11.92 -1.09 13.77
N ALA A 29 10.73 -0.73 13.38
CA ALA A 29 10.16 0.60 13.65
C ALA A 29 9.92 0.87 15.14
N VAL A 30 9.80 -0.20 15.94
CA VAL A 30 9.52 -0.13 17.39
C VAL A 30 10.81 -0.04 18.21
N THR A 31 11.81 -0.85 17.87
CA THR A 31 13.04 -0.98 18.65
C THR A 31 14.25 -0.26 18.07
N GLY A 32 14.18 0.12 16.78
CA GLY A 32 15.32 0.68 16.05
C GLY A 32 16.42 -0.34 15.74
N GLU A 33 16.24 -1.63 16.04
CA GLU A 33 17.22 -2.67 15.78
C GLU A 33 17.22 -3.09 14.31
N GLU A 34 18.40 -3.45 13.78
CA GLU A 34 18.49 -3.97 12.42
C GLU A 34 17.73 -5.30 12.30
N VAL A 35 16.77 -5.38 11.38
CA VAL A 35 15.98 -6.59 11.09
C VAL A 35 16.66 -7.43 10.01
N THR A 36 17.13 -6.79 8.96
CA THR A 36 17.75 -7.39 7.78
C THR A 36 18.34 -6.29 6.91
N ARG A 37 18.87 -6.64 5.77
CA ARG A 37 19.39 -5.69 4.77
C ARG A 37 18.68 -5.88 3.43
N VAL A 38 18.65 -4.87 2.58
CA VAL A 38 17.97 -4.90 1.29
C VAL A 38 18.85 -4.30 0.19
N SER A 39 18.91 -4.99 -0.94
CA SER A 39 19.54 -4.49 -2.17
C SER A 39 18.99 -5.25 -3.38
N SER A 40 19.04 -4.61 -4.53
CA SER A 40 18.78 -5.21 -5.85
C SER A 40 20.06 -5.43 -6.66
N ALA A 41 21.23 -5.29 -6.03
CA ALA A 41 22.51 -5.44 -6.73
C ALA A 41 22.66 -6.83 -7.35
N GLY A 42 23.02 -6.86 -8.63
CA GLY A 42 23.19 -8.09 -9.42
C GLY A 42 21.89 -8.66 -9.99
N VAL A 43 20.72 -8.07 -9.72
CA VAL A 43 19.46 -8.46 -10.41
C VAL A 43 19.51 -7.94 -11.85
N ASP A 44 19.34 -8.83 -12.81
CA ASP A 44 19.15 -8.49 -14.23
C ASP A 44 17.66 -8.17 -14.46
N MET A 45 17.34 -6.86 -14.47
CA MET A 45 15.96 -6.38 -14.63
C MET A 45 15.39 -6.67 -16.02
N ALA A 46 16.25 -6.64 -17.05
CA ALA A 46 15.84 -6.99 -18.41
C ALA A 46 15.45 -8.46 -18.51
N ALA A 47 16.28 -9.36 -17.97
CA ALA A 47 16.01 -10.80 -17.94
C ALA A 47 14.75 -11.11 -17.12
N ALA A 48 14.52 -10.45 -15.97
CA ALA A 48 13.33 -10.63 -15.16
C ALA A 48 12.04 -10.26 -15.93
N LEU A 49 12.02 -9.11 -16.61
CA LEU A 49 10.87 -8.72 -17.42
C LEU A 49 10.66 -9.66 -18.62
N ASP A 50 11.73 -10.06 -19.27
CA ASP A 50 11.69 -10.98 -20.41
C ASP A 50 11.17 -12.37 -20.00
N TYR A 51 11.57 -12.87 -18.82
CA TYR A 51 11.06 -14.10 -18.25
C TYR A 51 9.55 -14.01 -17.96
N GLY A 52 9.09 -12.94 -17.37
CA GLY A 52 7.66 -12.70 -17.18
C GLY A 52 6.89 -12.74 -18.50
N ARG A 53 7.41 -12.09 -19.56
CA ARG A 53 6.77 -12.05 -20.89
C ARG A 53 6.77 -13.40 -21.58
N ARG A 54 7.86 -14.18 -21.52
CA ARG A 54 8.06 -15.42 -22.32
C ARG A 54 7.66 -16.70 -21.57
N VAL A 55 7.67 -16.69 -20.25
CA VAL A 55 7.28 -17.84 -19.43
C VAL A 55 5.95 -17.59 -18.73
N GLY A 56 5.88 -16.59 -17.86
CA GLY A 56 4.70 -16.33 -17.05
C GLY A 56 3.46 -15.96 -17.86
N GLY A 57 3.62 -15.09 -18.86
CA GLY A 57 2.52 -14.67 -19.72
C GLY A 57 1.86 -15.82 -20.50
N PRO A 58 2.59 -16.64 -21.24
CA PRO A 58 2.02 -17.84 -21.89
C PRO A 58 1.35 -18.78 -20.90
N ALA A 59 1.99 -19.14 -19.78
CA ALA A 59 1.42 -20.03 -18.77
C ALA A 59 0.08 -19.52 -18.22
N LEU A 60 -0.06 -18.21 -18.00
CA LEU A 60 -1.33 -17.62 -17.55
C LEU A 60 -2.39 -17.58 -18.65
N ARG A 61 -2.01 -17.31 -19.90
CA ARG A 61 -2.96 -17.23 -21.03
C ARG A 61 -3.55 -18.56 -21.47
N GLU A 62 -2.91 -19.67 -21.15
CA GLU A 62 -3.46 -21.02 -21.34
C GLU A 62 -4.64 -21.31 -20.40
N LEU A 63 -4.74 -20.62 -19.28
CA LEU A 63 -5.78 -20.79 -18.30
C LEU A 63 -6.99 -19.91 -18.63
N THR A 64 -8.19 -20.43 -18.40
CA THR A 64 -9.44 -19.63 -18.44
C THR A 64 -9.53 -18.69 -17.23
N PHE A 65 -10.39 -17.67 -17.29
CA PHE A 65 -10.67 -16.80 -16.14
C PHE A 65 -11.08 -17.62 -14.90
N HIS A 66 -11.88 -18.65 -15.08
CA HIS A 66 -12.33 -19.51 -13.97
C HIS A 66 -11.22 -20.38 -13.40
N GLN A 67 -10.28 -20.87 -14.21
CA GLN A 67 -9.12 -21.61 -13.73
C GLN A 67 -8.20 -20.71 -12.92
N ARG A 68 -7.92 -19.48 -13.41
CA ARG A 68 -7.15 -18.48 -12.64
C ARG A 68 -7.85 -18.09 -11.33
N ALA A 69 -9.19 -17.98 -11.35
CA ALA A 69 -9.98 -17.71 -10.13
C ALA A 69 -9.87 -18.85 -9.09
N VAL A 70 -9.82 -20.11 -9.53
CA VAL A 70 -9.60 -21.26 -8.63
C VAL A 70 -8.24 -21.16 -7.96
N LEU A 71 -7.19 -20.84 -8.71
CA LEU A 71 -5.83 -20.68 -8.18
C LEU A 71 -5.76 -19.51 -7.18
N LEU A 72 -6.36 -18.35 -7.49
CA LEU A 72 -6.43 -17.22 -6.54
C LEU A 72 -7.14 -17.60 -5.24
N LYS A 73 -8.25 -18.35 -5.33
CA LYS A 73 -8.97 -18.83 -4.14
C LYS A 73 -8.13 -19.79 -3.31
N ALA A 74 -7.41 -20.70 -3.96
CA ALA A 74 -6.51 -21.65 -3.29
C ALA A 74 -5.36 -20.92 -2.60
N LEU A 75 -4.76 -19.92 -3.28
CA LEU A 75 -3.72 -19.07 -2.73
C LEU A 75 -4.21 -18.28 -1.50
N ALA A 76 -5.40 -17.68 -1.59
CA ALA A 76 -6.00 -16.98 -0.45
C ALA A 76 -6.21 -17.90 0.75
N SER A 77 -6.61 -19.15 0.53
CA SER A 77 -6.78 -20.14 1.60
C SER A 77 -5.43 -20.51 2.23
N HIS A 78 -4.39 -20.74 1.41
CA HIS A 78 -3.04 -21.01 1.88
C HIS A 78 -2.47 -19.84 2.73
N LEU A 79 -2.55 -18.62 2.23
CA LEU A 79 -2.05 -17.45 2.96
C LEU A 79 -2.80 -17.23 4.28
N ARG A 80 -4.10 -17.54 4.34
CA ARG A 80 -4.89 -17.46 5.57
C ARG A 80 -4.39 -18.42 6.66
N GLU A 81 -3.82 -19.55 6.31
CA GLU A 81 -3.22 -20.50 7.26
C GLU A 81 -1.91 -19.97 7.86
N HIS A 82 -1.21 -19.07 7.15
CA HIS A 82 0.06 -18.45 7.56
C HIS A 82 -0.07 -17.02 8.12
N ARG A 83 -1.29 -16.51 8.32
CA ARG A 83 -1.52 -15.12 8.71
C ARG A 83 -0.87 -14.71 10.03
N ASP A 84 -0.80 -15.63 11.01
CA ASP A 84 -0.24 -15.32 12.33
C ASP A 84 1.27 -15.03 12.24
N GLU A 85 1.98 -15.70 11.34
CA GLU A 85 3.38 -15.40 11.02
C GLU A 85 3.53 -14.00 10.40
N LEU A 86 2.64 -13.65 9.46
CA LEU A 86 2.62 -12.33 8.84
C LEU A 86 2.27 -11.23 9.86
N TYR A 87 1.35 -11.47 10.81
CA TYR A 87 1.06 -10.51 11.89
C TYR A 87 2.30 -10.28 12.77
N ALA A 88 3.03 -11.33 13.13
CA ALA A 88 4.25 -11.22 13.94
C ALA A 88 5.32 -10.36 13.25
N LEU A 89 5.50 -10.51 11.93
CA LEU A 89 6.39 -9.66 11.15
C LEU A 89 5.86 -8.23 10.98
N SER A 90 4.56 -8.07 10.80
CA SER A 90 3.90 -6.77 10.64
C SER A 90 4.09 -5.89 11.89
N ALA A 91 4.14 -6.47 13.08
CA ALA A 91 4.40 -5.73 14.33
C ALA A 91 5.72 -4.95 14.28
N ARG A 92 6.75 -5.45 13.57
CA ARG A 92 8.04 -4.75 13.38
C ARG A 92 7.94 -3.49 12.54
N THR A 93 6.87 -3.34 11.75
CA THR A 93 6.57 -2.10 11.01
C THR A 93 5.88 -1.04 11.86
N GLY A 94 5.72 -1.29 13.15
CA GLY A 94 4.95 -0.45 14.07
C GLY A 94 3.45 -0.77 14.10
N ALA A 95 2.97 -1.73 13.33
CA ALA A 95 1.56 -2.05 13.24
C ALA A 95 1.06 -2.79 14.49
N THR A 96 -0.05 -2.32 15.09
CA THR A 96 -0.78 -3.08 16.12
C THR A 96 -1.38 -4.35 15.53
N LEU A 97 -1.84 -5.29 16.37
CA LEU A 97 -2.53 -6.49 15.87
C LEU A 97 -3.77 -6.13 15.03
N GLY A 98 -4.48 -5.06 15.41
CA GLY A 98 -5.61 -4.54 14.61
C GLY A 98 -5.18 -4.06 13.22
N ASP A 99 -4.09 -3.30 13.17
CA ASP A 99 -3.50 -2.80 11.93
C ASP A 99 -2.95 -3.94 11.05
N SER A 100 -2.32 -4.95 11.69
CA SER A 100 -1.81 -6.14 11.00
C SER A 100 -2.92 -6.96 10.37
N LYS A 101 -4.04 -7.15 11.10
CA LYS A 101 -5.23 -7.79 10.54
C LYS A 101 -5.83 -6.98 9.39
N PHE A 102 -5.84 -5.66 9.51
CA PHE A 102 -6.36 -4.80 8.45
C PHE A 102 -5.56 -4.98 7.15
N ASP A 103 -4.22 -5.03 7.22
CA ASP A 103 -3.36 -5.24 6.06
C ASP A 103 -3.43 -6.69 5.55
N VAL A 104 -3.17 -7.67 6.41
CA VAL A 104 -3.02 -9.08 6.00
C VAL A 104 -4.36 -9.69 5.62
N ASP A 105 -5.39 -9.59 6.48
CA ASP A 105 -6.70 -10.17 6.19
C ASP A 105 -7.41 -9.42 5.07
N GLY A 106 -7.18 -8.09 4.97
CA GLY A 106 -7.68 -7.27 3.87
C GLY A 106 -7.10 -7.72 2.52
N GLY A 107 -5.78 -7.87 2.44
CA GLY A 107 -5.11 -8.36 1.24
C GLY A 107 -5.53 -9.77 0.83
N ILE A 108 -5.64 -10.69 1.80
CA ILE A 108 -6.17 -12.05 1.55
C ILE A 108 -7.63 -11.98 1.10
N GLY A 109 -8.44 -11.11 1.72
CA GLY A 109 -9.83 -10.87 1.36
C GLY A 109 -10.00 -10.40 -0.08
N VAL A 110 -9.09 -9.57 -0.58
CA VAL A 110 -9.08 -9.11 -1.99
C VAL A 110 -8.92 -10.30 -2.96
N LEU A 111 -8.06 -11.27 -2.66
CA LEU A 111 -7.92 -12.47 -3.49
C LEU A 111 -9.23 -13.26 -3.57
N PHE A 112 -9.93 -13.44 -2.43
CA PHE A 112 -11.25 -14.09 -2.42
C PHE A 112 -12.29 -13.31 -3.19
N ALA A 113 -12.31 -11.98 -3.05
CA ALA A 113 -13.25 -11.10 -3.74
C ALA A 113 -13.08 -11.19 -5.26
N TYR A 114 -11.85 -11.07 -5.76
CA TYR A 114 -11.55 -11.19 -7.19
C TYR A 114 -11.84 -12.59 -7.73
N ALA A 115 -11.49 -13.65 -6.99
CA ALA A 115 -11.81 -15.01 -7.37
C ALA A 115 -13.33 -15.25 -7.49
N GLY A 116 -14.09 -14.71 -6.52
CA GLY A 116 -15.57 -14.79 -6.55
C GLY A 116 -16.18 -13.97 -7.67
N LYS A 117 -15.68 -12.74 -7.89
CA LYS A 117 -16.12 -11.84 -8.97
C LYS A 117 -15.86 -12.48 -10.35
N ALA A 118 -14.67 -13.01 -10.58
CA ALA A 118 -14.32 -13.63 -11.85
C ALA A 118 -15.28 -14.78 -12.23
N LYS A 119 -15.65 -15.62 -11.26
CA LYS A 119 -16.58 -16.72 -11.51
C LYS A 119 -18.03 -16.27 -11.81
N ARG A 120 -18.43 -15.11 -11.30
CA ARG A 120 -19.80 -14.60 -11.52
C ARG A 120 -19.93 -13.76 -12.78
N GLU A 121 -18.89 -13.02 -13.14
CA GLU A 121 -18.95 -11.93 -14.10
C GLU A 121 -18.15 -12.19 -15.39
N LEU A 122 -17.16 -13.10 -15.33
CA LEU A 122 -16.33 -13.44 -16.49
C LEU A 122 -16.69 -14.82 -17.05
N PRO A 123 -16.50 -15.05 -18.35
CA PRO A 123 -16.75 -16.35 -18.96
C PRO A 123 -15.70 -17.38 -18.53
N ASN A 124 -16.03 -18.67 -18.64
CA ASN A 124 -15.04 -19.72 -18.51
C ASN A 124 -14.26 -19.90 -19.82
N ASP A 125 -13.58 -18.85 -20.23
CA ASP A 125 -12.80 -18.75 -21.45
C ASP A 125 -11.47 -18.02 -21.19
N THR A 126 -10.59 -18.00 -22.17
CA THR A 126 -9.29 -17.30 -22.12
C THR A 126 -9.41 -15.83 -22.58
N VAL A 127 -10.51 -15.47 -23.25
CA VAL A 127 -10.81 -14.12 -23.72
C VAL A 127 -12.20 -13.69 -23.26
N TYR A 128 -12.45 -12.39 -23.22
CA TYR A 128 -13.76 -11.83 -22.90
C TYR A 128 -14.32 -11.10 -24.11
N VAL A 129 -15.43 -11.60 -24.61
CA VAL A 129 -16.20 -10.95 -25.68
C VAL A 129 -17.23 -10.03 -25.02
N GLU A 130 -17.05 -8.72 -25.19
CA GLU A 130 -17.88 -7.69 -24.57
C GLU A 130 -19.04 -7.30 -25.49
N GLY A 131 -20.26 -7.49 -24.99
CA GLY A 131 -21.45 -7.08 -25.69
C GLY A 131 -21.80 -7.93 -26.94
N ALA A 132 -22.76 -7.44 -27.68
CA ALA A 132 -23.18 -8.03 -28.96
C ALA A 132 -22.41 -7.38 -30.12
N VAL A 133 -22.49 -7.99 -31.28
CA VAL A 133 -22.00 -7.38 -32.54
C VAL A 133 -22.82 -6.13 -32.86
N GLU A 134 -22.13 -5.01 -33.04
CA GLU A 134 -22.73 -3.71 -33.39
C GLU A 134 -22.62 -3.44 -34.90
N SER A 135 -23.72 -3.01 -35.53
CA SER A 135 -23.71 -2.58 -36.91
C SER A 135 -23.28 -1.11 -37.01
N LEU A 136 -22.18 -0.86 -37.73
CA LEU A 136 -21.64 0.46 -37.98
C LEU A 136 -22.07 1.04 -39.32
N SER A 137 -22.88 0.31 -40.10
CA SER A 137 -23.43 0.76 -41.39
C SER A 137 -24.89 0.43 -41.52
N LYS A 138 -25.66 1.25 -42.29
CA LYS A 138 -27.10 1.04 -42.54
C LYS A 138 -27.42 -0.32 -43.20
N GLY A 139 -26.49 -0.88 -43.94
CA GLY A 139 -26.67 -2.16 -44.65
C GLY A 139 -26.12 -3.38 -43.89
N GLY A 140 -25.62 -3.23 -42.67
CA GLY A 140 -25.04 -4.33 -41.89
C GLY A 140 -23.74 -4.94 -42.46
N THR A 141 -23.13 -4.26 -43.45
CA THR A 141 -21.90 -4.72 -44.12
C THR A 141 -20.63 -4.35 -43.37
N PHE A 142 -20.73 -3.46 -42.38
CA PHE A 142 -19.65 -3.06 -41.51
C PHE A 142 -20.09 -3.22 -40.07
N VAL A 143 -19.41 -4.10 -39.35
CA VAL A 143 -19.75 -4.48 -37.97
C VAL A 143 -18.52 -4.42 -37.07
N ALA A 144 -18.72 -4.21 -35.77
CA ALA A 144 -17.69 -4.25 -34.76
C ALA A 144 -18.11 -5.15 -33.59
N GLN A 145 -17.12 -5.70 -32.90
CA GLN A 145 -17.29 -6.38 -31.62
C GLN A 145 -16.03 -6.18 -30.77
N HIS A 146 -16.21 -5.90 -29.50
CA HIS A 146 -15.10 -5.76 -28.57
C HIS A 146 -14.67 -7.13 -28.05
N ILE A 147 -13.38 -7.42 -28.19
CA ILE A 147 -12.76 -8.62 -27.62
C ILE A 147 -11.62 -8.18 -26.72
N VAL A 148 -11.73 -8.48 -25.43
CA VAL A 148 -10.70 -8.18 -24.44
C VAL A 148 -9.78 -9.39 -24.31
N THR A 149 -8.48 -9.16 -24.54
CA THR A 149 -7.43 -10.19 -24.47
C THR A 149 -6.35 -9.78 -23.46
N PRO A 150 -5.63 -10.73 -22.86
CA PRO A 150 -4.50 -10.41 -21.98
C PRO A 150 -3.41 -9.59 -22.68
N LEU A 151 -2.84 -8.62 -21.97
CA LEU A 151 -1.60 -7.97 -22.38
C LEU A 151 -0.48 -9.00 -22.48
N ARG A 152 0.47 -8.78 -23.40
CA ARG A 152 1.65 -9.65 -23.58
C ARG A 152 2.87 -9.20 -22.80
N GLY A 153 2.67 -8.28 -21.87
CA GLY A 153 3.71 -7.71 -21.01
C GLY A 153 3.67 -8.24 -19.58
N VAL A 154 4.27 -7.46 -18.69
CA VAL A 154 4.36 -7.69 -17.24
C VAL A 154 3.67 -6.54 -16.52
N ALA A 155 2.93 -6.83 -15.45
CA ALA A 155 2.44 -5.85 -14.51
C ALA A 155 3.53 -5.56 -13.46
N ILE A 156 4.22 -4.44 -13.62
CA ILE A 156 5.25 -3.96 -12.70
C ILE A 156 4.53 -3.21 -11.58
N GLN A 157 4.67 -3.68 -10.35
CA GLN A 157 3.97 -3.16 -9.18
C GLN A 157 4.97 -2.52 -8.22
N ILE A 158 5.03 -1.20 -8.19
CA ILE A 158 5.85 -0.43 -7.25
C ILE A 158 4.94 -0.03 -6.10
N ASN A 159 5.16 -0.63 -4.93
CA ASN A 159 4.24 -0.57 -3.80
C ASN A 159 4.73 0.36 -2.71
N ALA A 160 3.79 0.94 -1.95
CA ALA A 160 4.05 1.76 -0.77
C ALA A 160 4.35 0.90 0.46
N PHE A 161 4.89 1.54 1.50
CA PHE A 161 5.30 0.87 2.73
C PHE A 161 4.15 0.59 3.71
N ASN A 162 3.04 1.29 3.60
CA ASN A 162 1.97 1.29 4.61
C ASN A 162 1.08 0.04 4.58
N PHE A 163 0.96 -0.62 3.42
CA PHE A 163 0.23 -1.88 3.26
C PHE A 163 1.08 -2.93 2.54
N PRO A 164 2.13 -3.46 3.19
CA PRO A 164 3.11 -4.35 2.57
C PRO A 164 2.56 -5.74 2.18
N VAL A 165 1.37 -6.11 2.64
CA VAL A 165 0.66 -7.33 2.23
C VAL A 165 -0.51 -7.00 1.30
N TRP A 166 -1.40 -6.08 1.70
CA TRP A 166 -2.56 -5.72 0.88
C TRP A 166 -2.14 -5.11 -0.46
N GLY A 167 -1.24 -4.11 -0.44
CA GLY A 167 -0.85 -3.38 -1.66
C GLY A 167 -0.37 -4.28 -2.79
N PRO A 168 0.55 -5.23 -2.57
CA PRO A 168 0.92 -6.22 -3.58
C PRO A 168 -0.23 -7.12 -4.01
N LEU A 169 -1.04 -7.62 -3.07
CA LEU A 169 -2.12 -8.57 -3.38
C LEU A 169 -3.27 -7.92 -4.16
N GLU A 170 -3.62 -6.66 -3.87
CA GLU A 170 -4.66 -5.94 -4.61
C GLU A 170 -4.29 -5.66 -6.08
N LYS A 171 -2.99 -5.49 -6.36
CA LYS A 171 -2.49 -5.32 -7.73
C LYS A 171 -2.28 -6.65 -8.43
N PHE A 172 -1.83 -7.66 -7.67
CA PHE A 172 -1.61 -9.01 -8.19
C PHE A 172 -2.91 -9.68 -8.64
N ALA A 173 -3.97 -9.62 -7.83
CA ALA A 173 -5.23 -10.32 -8.12
C ALA A 173 -5.84 -9.96 -9.48
N PRO A 174 -6.07 -8.69 -9.84
CA PRO A 174 -6.61 -8.34 -11.15
C PRO A 174 -5.63 -8.63 -12.29
N ALA A 175 -4.32 -8.41 -12.12
CA ALA A 175 -3.32 -8.73 -13.13
C ALA A 175 -3.30 -10.24 -13.42
N PHE A 176 -3.29 -11.07 -12.40
CA PHE A 176 -3.33 -12.52 -12.52
C PHE A 176 -4.62 -13.00 -13.23
N LEU A 177 -5.79 -12.48 -12.84
CA LEU A 177 -7.04 -12.79 -13.53
C LEU A 177 -7.06 -12.35 -14.99
N ALA A 178 -6.45 -11.20 -15.28
CA ALA A 178 -6.28 -10.73 -16.64
C ALA A 178 -5.27 -11.53 -17.46
N GLY A 179 -4.58 -12.51 -16.87
CA GLY A 179 -3.58 -13.34 -17.56
C GLY A 179 -2.24 -12.62 -17.77
N VAL A 180 -1.91 -11.65 -16.90
CA VAL A 180 -0.70 -10.85 -16.96
C VAL A 180 0.18 -11.18 -15.75
N PRO A 181 1.44 -11.62 -15.95
CA PRO A 181 2.37 -11.90 -14.87
C PRO A 181 2.77 -10.63 -14.15
N SER A 182 3.09 -10.75 -12.86
CA SER A 182 3.43 -9.63 -12.00
C SER A 182 4.89 -9.64 -11.57
N LEU A 183 5.52 -8.46 -11.56
CA LEU A 183 6.79 -8.20 -10.88
C LEU A 183 6.52 -7.22 -9.74
N VAL A 184 6.65 -7.69 -8.50
CA VAL A 184 6.39 -6.93 -7.28
C VAL A 184 7.68 -6.27 -6.81
N LYS A 185 7.65 -4.95 -6.62
CA LYS A 185 8.71 -4.18 -5.99
C LYS A 185 8.13 -3.49 -4.74
N PRO A 186 8.38 -4.01 -3.53
CA PRO A 186 7.94 -3.37 -2.30
C PRO A 186 8.70 -2.07 -2.01
N ALA A 187 8.16 -1.21 -1.17
CA ALA A 187 8.93 -0.17 -0.52
C ALA A 187 10.00 -0.80 0.39
N SER A 188 11.22 -0.26 0.37
CA SER A 188 12.34 -0.87 1.08
C SER A 188 12.09 -1.00 2.58
N GLN A 189 11.52 0.01 3.22
CA GLN A 189 11.30 0.08 4.68
C GLN A 189 10.56 -1.14 5.26
N THR A 190 9.61 -1.72 4.50
CA THR A 190 8.78 -2.85 4.94
C THR A 190 8.94 -4.07 4.03
N ALA A 191 9.99 -4.08 3.20
CA ALA A 191 10.22 -5.12 2.20
C ALA A 191 10.30 -6.54 2.79
N TYR A 192 10.77 -6.70 4.02
CA TYR A 192 10.89 -8.00 4.70
C TYR A 192 9.53 -8.69 4.86
N LEU A 193 8.45 -7.94 5.09
CA LEU A 193 7.11 -8.51 5.20
C LEU A 193 6.58 -8.95 3.83
N THR A 194 6.75 -8.13 2.78
CA THR A 194 6.39 -8.51 1.41
C THR A 194 7.25 -9.67 0.90
N ALA A 195 8.54 -9.71 1.24
CA ALA A 195 9.42 -10.82 0.89
C ALA A 195 8.90 -12.14 1.48
N ARG A 196 8.53 -12.14 2.78
CA ARG A 196 7.96 -13.34 3.41
C ARG A 196 6.63 -13.74 2.79
N LEU A 197 5.77 -12.77 2.46
CA LEU A 197 4.54 -13.04 1.71
C LEU A 197 4.83 -13.77 0.39
N VAL A 198 5.79 -13.29 -0.39
CA VAL A 198 6.16 -13.90 -1.67
C VAL A 198 6.81 -15.28 -1.47
N GLU A 199 7.62 -15.45 -0.42
CA GLU A 199 8.15 -16.78 -0.05
C GLU A 199 7.02 -17.80 0.18
N LEU A 200 6.02 -17.45 0.98
CA LEU A 200 4.84 -18.29 1.22
C LEU A 200 4.07 -18.61 -0.06
N ILE A 201 3.95 -17.63 -0.97
CA ILE A 201 3.31 -17.83 -2.27
C ILE A 201 4.11 -18.82 -3.12
N VAL A 202 5.43 -18.69 -3.19
CA VAL A 202 6.31 -19.57 -3.95
C VAL A 202 6.34 -20.98 -3.33
N GLU A 203 6.46 -21.07 -2.01
CA GLU A 203 6.44 -22.35 -1.25
C GLU A 203 5.14 -23.13 -1.45
N SER A 204 4.02 -22.45 -1.70
CA SER A 204 2.73 -23.09 -1.96
C SER A 204 2.71 -23.95 -3.24
N GLY A 205 3.56 -23.65 -4.22
CA GLY A 205 3.57 -24.30 -5.53
C GLY A 205 2.27 -24.14 -6.35
N LEU A 206 1.36 -23.24 -5.94
CA LEU A 206 0.03 -23.08 -6.55
C LEU A 206 0.06 -22.30 -7.85
N LEU A 207 1.00 -21.36 -8.01
CA LEU A 207 1.02 -20.46 -9.14
C LEU A 207 1.78 -21.04 -10.33
N PRO A 208 1.34 -20.78 -11.58
CA PRO A 208 2.12 -21.11 -12.77
C PRO A 208 3.49 -20.44 -12.74
N GLU A 209 4.48 -21.10 -13.29
CA GLU A 209 5.85 -20.60 -13.38
C GLU A 209 5.88 -19.21 -14.06
N GLY A 210 6.70 -18.30 -13.54
CA GLY A 210 6.88 -16.94 -14.07
C GLY A 210 5.69 -15.98 -13.86
N SER A 211 4.60 -16.42 -13.22
CA SER A 211 3.42 -15.57 -12.99
C SER A 211 3.64 -14.51 -11.91
N LEU A 212 4.61 -14.72 -11.01
CA LEU A 212 4.98 -13.79 -9.95
C LEU A 212 6.50 -13.71 -9.83
N GLN A 213 7.01 -12.50 -9.69
CA GLN A 213 8.41 -12.20 -9.39
C GLN A 213 8.47 -11.11 -8.31
N LEU A 214 9.59 -11.05 -7.59
CA LEU A 214 9.86 -10.08 -6.53
C LEU A 214 11.23 -9.45 -6.74
N VAL A 215 11.31 -8.11 -6.67
CA VAL A 215 12.57 -7.37 -6.59
C VAL A 215 12.62 -6.62 -5.27
N CYS A 216 13.52 -7.03 -4.37
CA CYS A 216 13.82 -6.33 -3.13
C CYS A 216 14.92 -5.29 -3.37
N GLY A 217 14.73 -4.07 -2.85
CA GLY A 217 15.68 -2.97 -3.01
C GLY A 217 15.27 -1.90 -4.04
N GLY A 218 16.26 -1.26 -4.65
CA GLY A 218 16.04 -0.21 -5.64
C GLY A 218 15.43 -0.73 -6.94
N ALA A 219 14.77 0.16 -7.70
CA ALA A 219 14.24 -0.20 -9.02
C ALA A 219 15.34 -0.36 -10.09
N GLY A 220 16.55 0.14 -9.82
CA GLY A 220 17.65 0.10 -10.80
C GLY A 220 17.22 0.65 -12.16
N ASP A 221 17.54 -0.08 -13.21
CA ASP A 221 17.18 0.18 -14.60
C ASP A 221 15.86 -0.49 -15.06
N LEU A 222 15.05 -0.98 -14.12
CA LEU A 222 13.81 -1.72 -14.42
C LEU A 222 12.93 -1.03 -15.46
N LEU A 223 12.77 0.30 -15.33
CA LEU A 223 11.91 1.07 -16.22
C LEU A 223 12.52 1.28 -17.63
N ASP A 224 13.83 1.16 -17.80
CA ASP A 224 14.50 1.25 -19.11
C ASP A 224 14.10 0.10 -20.04
N HIS A 225 13.66 -1.02 -19.47
CA HIS A 225 13.31 -2.25 -20.20
C HIS A 225 11.79 -2.44 -20.42
N VAL A 226 10.98 -1.42 -20.06
CA VAL A 226 9.53 -1.46 -20.26
C VAL A 226 9.17 -1.33 -21.73
N THR A 227 8.13 -2.05 -22.14
CA THR A 227 7.56 -2.02 -23.51
C THR A 227 6.11 -1.53 -23.49
N ALA A 228 5.54 -1.26 -24.66
CA ALA A 228 4.14 -0.83 -24.82
C ALA A 228 3.09 -1.84 -24.28
N GLN A 229 3.49 -3.10 -24.08
CA GLN A 229 2.61 -4.14 -23.57
C GLN A 229 2.67 -4.30 -22.04
N ASP A 230 3.64 -3.66 -21.40
CA ASP A 230 3.76 -3.69 -19.94
C ASP A 230 2.85 -2.64 -19.28
N LEU A 231 2.59 -2.84 -18.02
CA LEU A 231 1.84 -1.93 -17.17
C LEU A 231 2.70 -1.60 -15.94
N VAL A 232 2.85 -0.33 -15.62
CA VAL A 232 3.43 0.12 -14.36
C VAL A 232 2.32 0.62 -13.44
N SER A 233 2.19 0.02 -12.28
CA SER A 233 1.27 0.44 -11.22
C SER A 233 2.08 0.91 -10.02
N PHE A 234 1.92 2.16 -9.66
CA PHE A 234 2.64 2.82 -8.58
C PHE A 234 1.69 3.24 -7.46
N THR A 235 2.09 3.01 -6.21
CA THR A 235 1.45 3.62 -5.03
C THR A 235 2.54 4.27 -4.18
N GLY A 236 2.39 5.55 -3.86
CA GLY A 236 3.35 6.32 -3.08
C GLY A 236 3.15 7.83 -3.18
N SER A 237 4.23 8.62 -3.05
CA SER A 237 4.14 10.08 -3.10
C SER A 237 3.90 10.62 -4.52
N ALA A 238 3.17 11.75 -4.62
CA ALA A 238 2.94 12.42 -5.90
C ALA A 238 4.25 12.90 -6.56
N SER A 239 5.27 13.25 -5.77
CA SER A 239 6.58 13.61 -6.30
C SER A 239 7.25 12.45 -7.04
N THR A 240 7.22 11.26 -6.45
CA THR A 240 7.73 10.03 -7.10
C THR A 240 6.85 9.64 -8.29
N ALA A 241 5.52 9.74 -8.19
CA ALA A 241 4.62 9.47 -9.31
C ALA A 241 4.95 10.33 -10.53
N ARG A 242 5.20 11.64 -10.32
CA ARG A 242 5.61 12.57 -11.39
C ARG A 242 6.94 12.15 -12.04
N GLN A 243 7.93 11.78 -11.22
CA GLN A 243 9.22 11.31 -11.74
C GLN A 243 9.08 10.04 -12.58
N LEU A 244 8.36 9.05 -12.08
CA LEU A 244 8.15 7.78 -12.77
C LEU A 244 7.33 7.96 -14.05
N SER A 245 6.23 8.73 -14.01
CA SER A 245 5.40 8.96 -15.21
C SER A 245 6.12 9.72 -16.33
N ALA A 246 7.09 10.56 -15.97
CA ALA A 246 7.94 11.29 -16.90
C ALA A 246 9.16 10.47 -17.41
N HIS A 247 9.28 9.20 -16.99
CA HIS A 247 10.42 8.37 -17.39
C HIS A 247 10.50 8.23 -18.92
N PRO A 248 11.66 8.54 -19.57
CA PRO A 248 11.75 8.62 -21.03
C PRO A 248 11.28 7.36 -21.75
N GLN A 249 11.56 6.18 -21.18
CA GLN A 249 11.15 4.92 -21.77
C GLN A 249 9.62 4.72 -21.72
N LEU A 250 8.96 5.07 -20.60
CA LEU A 250 7.50 4.98 -20.49
C LEU A 250 6.82 5.87 -21.52
N VAL A 251 7.31 7.11 -21.65
CA VAL A 251 6.80 8.06 -22.64
C VAL A 251 7.04 7.56 -24.07
N ARG A 252 8.26 7.09 -24.37
CA ARG A 252 8.65 6.61 -25.71
C ARG A 252 7.82 5.46 -26.22
N CYS A 253 7.51 4.47 -25.34
CA CYS A 253 6.74 3.29 -25.74
C CYS A 253 5.24 3.39 -25.41
N SER A 254 4.78 4.53 -24.86
CA SER A 254 3.39 4.73 -24.41
C SER A 254 2.92 3.61 -23.48
N ALA A 255 3.78 3.18 -22.57
CA ALA A 255 3.42 2.17 -21.59
C ALA A 255 2.33 2.70 -20.64
N ARG A 256 1.43 1.82 -20.21
CA ARG A 256 0.40 2.19 -19.26
C ARG A 256 1.02 2.47 -17.90
N PHE A 257 0.73 3.66 -17.37
CA PHE A 257 1.15 4.06 -16.03
C PHE A 257 -0.09 4.39 -15.20
N ASN A 258 -0.29 3.68 -14.10
CA ASN A 258 -1.34 3.95 -13.14
C ASN A 258 -0.70 4.36 -11.81
N ALA A 259 -1.08 5.52 -11.30
CA ALA A 259 -0.58 6.03 -10.03
C ALA A 259 -1.72 6.27 -9.05
N GLU A 260 -1.54 5.75 -7.84
CA GLU A 260 -2.24 6.15 -6.64
C GLU A 260 -1.26 6.92 -5.77
N ALA A 261 -1.45 8.24 -5.66
CA ALA A 261 -0.46 9.10 -5.04
C ALA A 261 -1.14 10.26 -4.31
N ASP A 262 -0.60 10.58 -3.15
CA ASP A 262 -1.03 11.57 -2.18
C ASP A 262 -2.56 11.70 -2.04
N SER A 263 -3.04 11.97 -0.86
CA SER A 263 -4.47 12.10 -0.61
C SER A 263 -4.71 13.10 0.52
N LEU A 264 -5.59 14.05 0.28
CA LEU A 264 -6.03 15.02 1.29
C LEU A 264 -7.53 14.85 1.54
N ASN A 265 -7.88 13.66 2.06
CA ASN A 265 -9.27 13.34 2.36
C ASN A 265 -9.86 14.33 3.35
N LEU A 266 -11.10 14.68 3.12
CA LEU A 266 -11.86 15.56 3.99
C LEU A 266 -13.03 14.82 4.64
N SER A 267 -13.45 15.33 5.81
CA SER A 267 -14.70 14.96 6.44
C SER A 267 -15.43 16.23 6.83
N ILE A 268 -16.74 16.31 6.56
CA ILE A 268 -17.56 17.47 6.81
C ILE A 268 -18.59 17.12 7.88
N LEU A 269 -18.63 17.91 8.97
CA LEU A 269 -19.68 17.84 9.97
C LEU A 269 -20.82 18.76 9.57
N GLY A 270 -22.04 18.23 9.49
CA GLY A 270 -23.22 19.02 9.20
C GLY A 270 -23.58 19.99 10.36
N PRO A 271 -24.22 21.14 10.08
CA PRO A 271 -24.55 22.15 11.09
C PRO A 271 -25.60 21.67 12.11
N ASP A 272 -26.33 20.62 11.81
CA ASP A 272 -27.31 19.97 12.66
C ASP A 272 -26.72 18.95 13.63
N ALA A 273 -25.51 18.46 13.36
CA ALA A 273 -24.78 17.51 14.23
C ALA A 273 -24.13 18.24 15.42
N LYS A 274 -24.93 18.61 16.41
CA LYS A 274 -24.51 19.37 17.61
C LYS A 274 -23.97 18.45 18.71
N PRO A 275 -23.17 18.99 19.66
CA PRO A 275 -22.76 18.25 20.84
C PRO A 275 -23.94 17.56 21.56
N GLY A 276 -23.80 16.24 21.81
CA GLY A 276 -24.84 15.41 22.40
C GLY A 276 -25.72 14.65 21.38
N THR A 277 -25.54 14.88 20.08
CA THR A 277 -26.17 14.05 19.03
C THR A 277 -25.29 12.84 18.68
N ALA A 278 -25.92 11.78 18.20
CA ALA A 278 -25.20 10.55 17.77
C ALA A 278 -24.24 10.82 16.60
N GLU A 279 -24.61 11.74 15.70
CA GLU A 279 -23.82 12.13 14.54
C GLU A 279 -22.54 12.86 14.96
N PHE A 280 -22.63 13.75 15.94
CA PHE A 280 -21.47 14.43 16.53
C PHE A 280 -20.49 13.42 17.14
N ASP A 281 -21.00 12.50 17.97
CA ASP A 281 -20.19 11.49 18.63
C ASP A 281 -19.52 10.54 17.63
N LEU A 282 -20.24 10.17 16.56
CA LEU A 282 -19.73 9.34 15.49
C LEU A 282 -18.62 10.07 14.69
N TYR A 283 -18.85 11.34 14.36
CA TYR A 283 -17.86 12.17 13.66
C TYR A 283 -16.54 12.26 14.43
N VAL A 284 -16.63 12.64 15.72
CA VAL A 284 -15.45 12.75 16.59
C VAL A 284 -14.74 11.39 16.74
N LYS A 285 -15.50 10.29 16.91
CA LYS A 285 -14.95 8.94 16.97
C LYS A 285 -14.21 8.60 15.69
N GLN A 286 -14.81 8.88 14.53
CA GLN A 286 -14.22 8.54 13.24
C GLN A 286 -12.96 9.37 12.97
N LEU A 287 -12.96 10.66 13.27
CA LEU A 287 -11.78 11.52 13.15
C LEU A 287 -10.60 10.95 13.93
N VAL A 288 -10.81 10.61 15.22
CA VAL A 288 -9.75 10.03 16.06
C VAL A 288 -9.30 8.65 15.54
N THR A 289 -10.24 7.81 15.10
CA THR A 289 -9.92 6.49 14.53
C THR A 289 -9.04 6.63 13.29
N GLU A 290 -9.39 7.56 12.39
CA GLU A 290 -8.64 7.79 11.16
C GLU A 290 -7.24 8.36 11.40
N MET A 291 -7.07 9.14 12.46
CA MET A 291 -5.75 9.64 12.88
C MET A 291 -4.85 8.56 13.48
N THR A 292 -5.40 7.52 14.11
CA THR A 292 -4.64 6.60 14.98
C THR A 292 -4.45 5.20 14.40
N VAL A 293 -5.39 4.69 13.59
CA VAL A 293 -5.23 3.40 12.89
C VAL A 293 -4.02 3.48 11.94
N LYS A 294 -3.10 2.51 12.06
CA LYS A 294 -1.79 2.50 11.37
C LYS A 294 -0.97 3.77 11.59
N ALA A 295 -1.10 4.40 12.76
CA ALA A 295 -0.50 5.70 13.06
C ALA A 295 -0.82 6.74 11.96
N GLY A 296 -2.05 6.73 11.43
CA GLY A 296 -2.49 7.64 10.37
C GLY A 296 -1.87 7.41 8.99
N GLN A 297 -1.04 6.37 8.81
CA GLN A 297 -0.36 6.08 7.55
C GLN A 297 -1.29 5.34 6.57
N LYS A 298 -2.40 5.98 6.21
CA LYS A 298 -3.41 5.46 5.29
C LYS A 298 -3.73 6.49 4.21
N CYS A 299 -3.91 6.03 2.97
CA CYS A 299 -4.42 6.85 1.87
C CYS A 299 -5.84 7.38 2.13
N THR A 300 -6.61 6.72 3.01
CA THR A 300 -7.99 7.07 3.37
C THR A 300 -8.11 7.90 4.66
N ALA A 301 -7.01 8.20 5.36
CA ALA A 301 -7.05 8.95 6.62
C ALA A 301 -7.65 10.35 6.42
N ILE A 302 -8.47 10.79 7.37
CA ILE A 302 -9.03 12.14 7.37
C ILE A 302 -7.90 13.12 7.67
N ARG A 303 -7.50 13.91 6.68
CA ARG A 303 -6.47 14.94 6.82
C ARG A 303 -7.07 16.29 7.13
N ARG A 304 -8.32 16.52 6.68
CA ARG A 304 -9.03 17.78 6.84
C ARG A 304 -10.42 17.53 7.41
N ALA A 305 -10.68 18.11 8.60
CA ALA A 305 -11.96 18.02 9.29
C ALA A 305 -12.67 19.40 9.20
N PHE A 306 -13.65 19.51 8.30
CA PHE A 306 -14.45 20.72 8.17
C PHE A 306 -15.59 20.73 9.17
N VAL A 307 -15.59 21.72 10.05
CA VAL A 307 -16.51 21.82 11.17
C VAL A 307 -17.15 23.23 11.19
N PRO A 308 -18.48 23.34 11.41
CA PRO A 308 -19.09 24.65 11.60
C PRO A 308 -18.41 25.47 12.71
N ALA A 309 -18.18 26.76 12.46
CA ALA A 309 -17.41 27.62 13.36
C ALA A 309 -17.99 27.64 14.79
N GLU A 310 -19.31 27.56 14.92
CA GLU A 310 -20.03 27.64 16.21
C GLU A 310 -19.76 26.44 17.13
N ILE A 311 -19.31 25.28 16.57
CA ILE A 311 -19.09 24.06 17.33
C ILE A 311 -17.64 23.55 17.23
N ILE A 312 -16.74 24.29 16.57
CA ILE A 312 -15.34 23.87 16.38
C ILE A 312 -14.62 23.61 17.71
N ASP A 313 -14.84 24.46 18.74
CA ASP A 313 -14.26 24.26 20.07
C ASP A 313 -14.78 23.00 20.76
N ALA A 314 -16.04 22.65 20.51
CA ALA A 314 -16.62 21.42 21.05
C ALA A 314 -16.04 20.17 20.40
N VAL A 315 -15.87 20.19 19.06
CA VAL A 315 -15.22 19.09 18.33
C VAL A 315 -13.75 18.96 18.75
N ALA A 316 -13.01 20.06 18.81
CA ALA A 316 -11.61 20.09 19.22
C ALA A 316 -11.41 19.46 20.61
N ARG A 317 -12.25 19.85 21.57
CA ARG A 317 -12.24 19.33 22.95
C ARG A 317 -12.59 17.84 22.97
N ALA A 318 -13.68 17.44 22.33
CA ALA A 318 -14.14 16.06 22.32
C ALA A 318 -13.14 15.11 21.62
N ALA A 319 -12.51 15.57 20.54
CA ALA A 319 -11.44 14.83 19.86
C ALA A 319 -10.19 14.73 20.74
N GLY A 320 -9.76 15.82 21.38
CA GLY A 320 -8.63 15.84 22.31
C GLY A 320 -8.83 14.88 23.49
N GLU A 321 -10.03 14.86 24.10
CA GLU A 321 -10.38 13.93 25.20
C GLU A 321 -10.32 12.45 24.77
N ARG A 322 -10.63 12.16 23.51
CA ARG A 322 -10.52 10.81 22.95
C ARG A 322 -9.07 10.46 22.60
N LEU A 323 -8.33 11.40 21.99
CA LEU A 323 -6.90 11.22 21.65
C LEU A 323 -6.05 11.01 22.91
N ALA A 324 -6.37 11.69 24.03
CA ALA A 324 -5.69 11.51 25.32
C ALA A 324 -5.80 10.09 25.88
N LYS A 325 -6.75 9.28 25.41
CA LYS A 325 -6.93 7.87 25.81
C LYS A 325 -6.21 6.89 24.87
N VAL A 326 -5.57 7.39 23.81
CA VAL A 326 -4.83 6.55 22.86
C VAL A 326 -3.46 6.26 23.44
N THR A 327 -3.22 5.02 23.81
CA THR A 327 -1.91 4.55 24.24
C THR A 327 -1.01 4.34 23.02
N VAL A 328 0.14 5.01 23.00
CA VAL A 328 1.18 4.84 21.98
C VAL A 328 2.27 3.94 22.51
N GLY A 329 2.82 3.02 21.72
CA GLY A 329 3.90 2.17 22.23
C GLY A 329 4.14 0.89 21.43
N ASN A 330 4.71 -0.09 22.10
CA ASN A 330 5.04 -1.39 21.52
C ASN A 330 3.77 -2.17 21.13
N PRO A 331 3.57 -2.49 19.84
CA PRO A 331 2.40 -3.24 19.37
C PRO A 331 2.23 -4.64 19.98
N ALA A 332 3.27 -5.21 20.56
CA ALA A 332 3.19 -6.48 21.27
C ALA A 332 2.38 -6.38 22.58
N ASN A 333 2.24 -5.18 23.14
CA ASN A 333 1.38 -4.93 24.28
C ASN A 333 -0.07 -4.74 23.82
N PRO A 334 -1.03 -5.59 24.28
CA PRO A 334 -2.43 -5.53 23.84
C PRO A 334 -3.18 -4.26 24.28
N GLU A 335 -2.63 -3.47 25.22
CA GLU A 335 -3.20 -2.19 25.65
C GLU A 335 -2.80 -1.05 24.74
N VAL A 336 -1.79 -1.21 23.89
CA VAL A 336 -1.35 -0.22 22.91
C VAL A 336 -2.38 -0.11 21.78
N ARG A 337 -2.79 1.12 21.50
CA ARG A 337 -3.79 1.45 20.49
C ARG A 337 -3.20 2.04 19.21
N MET A 338 -2.01 2.62 19.30
CA MET A 338 -1.27 3.15 18.16
C MET A 338 0.22 2.77 18.31
N GLY A 339 0.80 2.17 17.29
CA GLY A 339 2.21 1.84 17.26
C GLY A 339 3.07 2.93 16.62
N ALA A 340 4.25 2.54 16.13
CA ALA A 340 5.20 3.45 15.49
C ALA A 340 4.81 3.75 14.03
N LEU A 341 5.38 4.80 13.47
CA LEU A 341 5.49 5.01 12.03
C LEU A 341 6.43 3.95 11.43
N ALA A 342 6.38 3.74 10.12
CA ALA A 342 7.12 2.66 9.46
C ALA A 342 8.66 2.75 9.57
N GLY A 343 9.18 3.88 10.04
CA GLY A 343 10.60 4.09 10.30
C GLY A 343 10.92 5.53 10.67
N LEU A 344 12.15 5.77 11.10
CA LEU A 344 12.61 7.10 11.52
C LEU A 344 12.53 8.14 10.39
N GLU A 345 12.85 7.74 9.16
CA GLU A 345 12.73 8.64 8.00
C GLU A 345 11.29 9.12 7.80
N GLN A 346 10.32 8.23 7.97
CA GLN A 346 8.90 8.58 7.88
C GLN A 346 8.48 9.52 9.01
N ARG A 347 9.00 9.31 10.24
CA ARG A 347 8.75 10.22 11.35
C ARG A 347 9.26 11.63 11.05
N GLU A 348 10.45 11.75 10.53
CA GLU A 348 11.04 13.04 10.18
C GLU A 348 10.32 13.72 9.00
N GLU A 349 9.79 12.94 8.05
CA GLU A 349 8.95 13.47 6.97
C GLU A 349 7.65 14.07 7.52
N VAL A 350 6.97 13.35 8.40
CA VAL A 350 5.75 13.86 9.05
C VAL A 350 6.04 15.12 9.88
N ARG A 351 7.16 15.18 10.59
CA ARG A 351 7.58 16.37 11.34
C ARG A 351 7.82 17.57 10.41
N ARG A 352 8.47 17.36 9.25
CA ARG A 352 8.64 18.44 8.25
C ARG A 352 7.29 18.96 7.75
N SER A 353 6.36 18.07 7.41
CA SER A 353 5.01 18.45 7.00
C SER A 353 4.25 19.21 8.10
N LEU A 354 4.35 18.72 9.35
CA LEU A 354 3.78 19.38 10.52
C LEU A 354 4.32 20.80 10.71
N LYS A 355 5.63 20.98 10.54
CA LYS A 355 6.24 22.32 10.67
C LYS A 355 5.60 23.33 9.71
N SER A 356 5.39 22.94 8.46
CA SER A 356 4.74 23.80 7.46
C SER A 356 3.26 24.04 7.79
N LEU A 357 2.55 23.05 8.32
CA LEU A 357 1.15 23.22 8.75
C LEU A 357 1.04 24.13 9.99
N LEU A 358 2.05 24.13 10.86
CA LEU A 358 2.10 25.01 12.05
C LEU A 358 2.34 26.48 11.71
N ASP A 359 2.84 26.81 10.51
CA ASP A 359 2.94 28.19 10.05
C ASP A 359 1.54 28.86 9.87
N VAL A 360 0.50 28.05 9.71
CA VAL A 360 -0.87 28.52 9.44
C VAL A 360 -1.91 28.03 10.46
N GLY A 361 -1.55 27.09 11.31
CA GLY A 361 -2.44 26.47 12.29
C GLY A 361 -1.87 26.47 13.70
N SER A 362 -2.73 26.18 14.66
CA SER A 362 -2.35 26.01 16.07
C SER A 362 -2.63 24.60 16.55
N ILE A 363 -1.82 24.10 17.48
CA ILE A 363 -1.99 22.77 18.08
C ILE A 363 -3.21 22.82 19.01
N VAL A 364 -4.16 21.93 18.74
CA VAL A 364 -5.30 21.65 19.62
C VAL A 364 -5.00 20.49 20.56
N PHE A 365 -4.30 19.47 20.05
CA PHE A 365 -3.90 18.30 20.80
C PHE A 365 -2.59 17.73 20.29
N GLY A 366 -1.79 17.16 21.18
CA GLY A 366 -0.56 16.46 20.89
C GLY A 366 0.69 17.35 20.94
N ASP A 367 1.83 16.71 20.71
CA ASP A 367 3.13 17.38 20.67
C ASP A 367 3.95 16.76 19.50
N PRO A 368 4.42 17.57 18.54
CA PRO A 368 5.19 17.05 17.41
C PRO A 368 6.59 16.52 17.80
N GLU A 369 7.12 16.92 18.95
CA GLU A 369 8.46 16.56 19.38
C GLU A 369 8.49 15.50 20.47
N ARG A 370 7.41 15.37 21.26
CA ARG A 370 7.34 14.49 22.43
C ARG A 370 6.19 13.51 22.32
N VAL A 371 6.46 12.28 22.72
CA VAL A 371 5.44 11.23 22.83
C VAL A 371 5.77 10.34 24.02
N ASP A 372 4.77 10.09 24.87
CA ASP A 372 4.85 9.09 25.92
C ASP A 372 4.55 7.72 25.32
N VAL A 373 5.42 6.75 25.55
CA VAL A 373 5.31 5.41 24.96
C VAL A 373 5.24 4.33 26.04
N VAL A 374 4.46 3.31 25.77
CA VAL A 374 4.29 2.13 26.65
C VAL A 374 5.14 0.98 26.12
N ASP A 375 5.93 0.37 26.98
CA ASP A 375 6.82 -0.78 26.67
C ASP A 375 7.74 -0.56 25.44
N ALA A 376 8.20 0.67 25.26
CA ALA A 376 9.05 1.05 24.13
C ALA A 376 10.02 2.20 24.53
N ASP A 377 10.93 2.51 23.63
CA ASP A 377 11.85 3.64 23.74
C ASP A 377 11.54 4.67 22.63
N ALA A 378 11.06 5.84 23.03
CA ALA A 378 10.67 6.90 22.08
C ALA A 378 11.86 7.47 21.26
N GLU A 379 13.09 7.36 21.76
CA GLU A 379 14.28 7.84 21.04
C GLU A 379 14.75 6.84 19.98
N ARG A 380 14.57 5.54 20.24
CA ARG A 380 14.98 4.47 19.33
C ARG A 380 13.91 4.12 18.30
N GLY A 381 12.64 4.10 18.70
CA GLY A 381 11.51 3.80 17.82
C GLY A 381 11.00 5.01 17.05
N ALA A 382 10.26 4.74 15.99
CA ALA A 382 9.70 5.78 15.12
C ALA A 382 8.33 6.28 15.64
N PHE A 383 8.20 6.51 16.92
CA PHE A 383 6.97 6.98 17.54
C PHE A 383 6.72 8.46 17.32
N LEU A 384 5.44 8.83 17.20
CA LEU A 384 4.98 10.20 17.12
C LEU A 384 3.63 10.32 17.85
N SER A 385 3.43 11.40 18.60
CA SER A 385 2.11 11.70 19.18
C SER A 385 1.08 11.97 18.09
N PRO A 386 -0.19 11.58 18.27
CA PRO A 386 -1.26 12.12 17.45
C PRO A 386 -1.30 13.66 17.60
N VAL A 387 -1.36 14.39 16.48
CA VAL A 387 -1.41 15.86 16.47
C VAL A 387 -2.65 16.33 15.73
N LEU A 388 -3.51 17.04 16.43
CA LEU A 388 -4.67 17.71 15.86
C LEU A 388 -4.41 19.22 15.81
N LEU A 389 -4.51 19.78 14.62
CA LEU A 389 -4.34 21.22 14.39
C LEU A 389 -5.69 21.90 14.17
N ARG A 390 -5.75 23.20 14.50
CA ARG A 390 -6.83 24.09 14.10
C ARG A 390 -6.29 25.13 13.14
N VAL A 391 -6.97 25.32 12.03
CA VAL A 391 -6.71 26.36 11.04
C VAL A 391 -7.97 27.20 10.93
N ASP A 392 -7.87 28.51 11.28
CA ASP A 392 -9.01 29.42 11.27
C ASP A 392 -9.21 30.08 9.90
N ASP A 393 -8.14 30.28 9.14
CA ASP A 393 -8.19 30.81 7.78
C ASP A 393 -8.29 29.65 6.76
N THR A 394 -9.50 29.40 6.30
CA THR A 394 -9.80 28.32 5.35
C THR A 394 -9.28 28.54 3.93
N GLU A 395 -8.78 29.74 3.62
CA GLU A 395 -8.20 30.07 2.30
C GLU A 395 -6.69 29.77 2.22
N ARG A 396 -6.08 29.37 3.33
CA ARG A 396 -4.67 28.96 3.34
C ARG A 396 -4.45 27.68 2.54
N ALA A 397 -3.43 27.71 1.69
CA ALA A 397 -3.12 26.61 0.80
C ALA A 397 -2.54 25.36 1.52
N GLU A 398 -1.77 25.57 2.59
CA GLU A 398 -1.01 24.54 3.27
C GLU A 398 -1.85 23.32 3.70
N PRO A 399 -3.04 23.47 4.35
CA PRO A 399 -3.89 22.32 4.69
C PRO A 399 -4.49 21.61 3.46
N HIS A 400 -4.47 22.28 2.30
CA HIS A 400 -5.04 21.76 1.05
C HIS A 400 -3.99 21.17 0.10
N GLU A 401 -2.70 21.32 0.41
CA GLU A 401 -1.59 20.88 -0.45
C GLU A 401 -0.60 19.95 0.27
N ILE A 402 -0.55 20.01 1.61
CA ILE A 402 0.44 19.25 2.40
C ILE A 402 -0.21 18.03 3.03
N GLU A 403 0.19 16.84 2.60
CA GLU A 403 -0.13 15.59 3.27
C GLU A 403 0.92 15.24 4.32
N ALA A 404 0.58 15.37 5.61
CA ALA A 404 1.36 14.79 6.68
C ALA A 404 0.96 13.31 6.84
N PHE A 405 1.68 12.39 6.18
CA PHE A 405 1.33 10.97 6.13
C PHE A 405 1.66 10.25 7.45
N GLY A 406 0.95 10.64 8.50
CA GLY A 406 1.11 10.20 9.88
C GLY A 406 -0.16 10.49 10.71
N PRO A 407 -0.08 10.44 12.05
CA PRO A 407 -1.22 10.63 12.94
C PRO A 407 -1.59 12.14 13.08
N VAL A 408 -1.82 12.80 11.96
CA VAL A 408 -2.05 14.25 11.85
C VAL A 408 -3.36 14.53 11.12
N SER A 409 -4.15 15.48 11.65
CA SER A 409 -5.32 16.05 10.98
C SER A 409 -5.44 17.54 11.29
N THR A 410 -6.03 18.31 10.36
CA THR A 410 -6.32 19.73 10.52
C THR A 410 -7.82 19.99 10.57
#